data_23bd27adcb726af15a7acbff53536b4f
#
_entry.id   23bd27adcb726af15a7acbff53536b4f
#
_cell.length_a   1.000
_cell.length_b   1.000
_cell.length_c   1.000
_cell.angle_alpha   90.00
_cell.angle_beta   90.00
_cell.angle_gamma   90.00
#
_symmetry.space_group_name_H-M   'P 1'
#
loop_
_entity.id
_entity.type
_entity.pdbx_description
1 polymer ?
#
loop_
_entity_poly.entity_id
_entity_poly.type
_entity_poly.pdbx_seq_one_letter_code
_entity_poly.pdbx_strand_id
1 'polypeptide(L)'
;MFIVAFLAIHPFQDGNGRLSRALTILLLLRSGYVYVPYSSLESIIETTKQSYYIALRTTQKTLQTAEPNWNVWLTYFLQSLAKQVRHLKTKIEGEHLLQSMPEISLRIIEQIRAHGSLSITEAESLLKINKFTLRDHFKRLTAEGHLLKTGNGRATRYILKI
;
A
#
# COMPACT_ATOMS: atom_id res chain seq x y z
N MET A 1 11.00 -20.73 7.52
CA MET A 1 11.27 -22.17 7.32
C MET A 1 10.00 -23.00 7.17
N PHE A 2 9.05 -22.95 8.12
CA PHE A 2 7.80 -23.73 8.08
C PHE A 2 7.09 -23.73 6.71
N ILE A 3 6.88 -22.56 6.10
CA ILE A 3 6.16 -22.40 4.83
C ILE A 3 6.83 -23.17 3.69
N VAL A 4 8.17 -23.11 3.60
CA VAL A 4 8.94 -23.79 2.56
C VAL A 4 8.77 -25.31 2.68
N ALA A 5 8.86 -25.84 3.91
CA ALA A 5 8.65 -27.25 4.20
C ALA A 5 7.20 -27.67 3.94
N PHE A 6 6.22 -26.87 4.40
CA PHE A 6 4.80 -27.12 4.15
C PHE A 6 4.47 -27.21 2.66
N LEU A 7 4.99 -26.27 1.86
CA LEU A 7 4.79 -26.27 0.40
C LEU A 7 5.58 -27.36 -0.31
N ALA A 8 6.67 -27.86 0.27
CA ALA A 8 7.40 -29.01 -0.27
C ALA A 8 6.65 -30.33 -0.03
N ILE A 9 6.06 -30.50 1.17
CA ILE A 9 5.24 -31.68 1.52
C ILE A 9 3.94 -31.68 0.69
N HIS A 10 3.35 -30.50 0.46
CA HIS A 10 2.13 -30.29 -0.34
C HIS A 10 0.95 -31.18 0.10
N PRO A 11 0.51 -31.12 1.38
CA PRO A 11 -0.33 -32.15 1.99
C PRO A 11 -1.77 -32.22 1.44
N PHE A 12 -2.24 -31.19 0.74
CA PHE A 12 -3.60 -31.13 0.21
C PHE A 12 -3.61 -31.19 -1.32
N GLN A 13 -4.70 -31.68 -1.90
CA GLN A 13 -4.85 -31.72 -3.36
C GLN A 13 -4.93 -30.30 -3.97
N ASP A 14 -5.56 -29.35 -3.28
CA ASP A 14 -5.63 -27.93 -3.67
C ASP A 14 -5.55 -27.01 -2.44
N GLY A 15 -5.29 -25.74 -2.67
CA GLY A 15 -5.29 -24.71 -1.63
C GLY A 15 -4.00 -24.57 -0.80
N ASN A 16 -2.97 -25.39 -1.03
CA ASN A 16 -1.71 -25.34 -0.26
C ASN A 16 -1.09 -23.94 -0.25
N GLY A 17 -1.11 -23.23 -1.39
CA GLY A 17 -0.60 -21.86 -1.49
C GLY A 17 -1.39 -20.87 -0.63
N ARG A 18 -2.72 -20.94 -0.63
CA ARG A 18 -3.60 -20.11 0.20
C ARG A 18 -3.41 -20.40 1.69
N LEU A 19 -3.39 -21.67 2.04
CA LEU A 19 -3.20 -22.13 3.41
C LEU A 19 -1.82 -21.74 3.95
N SER A 20 -0.76 -21.90 3.16
CA SER A 20 0.59 -21.47 3.56
C SER A 20 0.68 -19.99 3.88
N ARG A 21 -0.02 -19.14 3.10
CA ARG A 21 -0.08 -17.69 3.37
C ARG A 21 -0.88 -17.37 4.64
N ALA A 22 -2.03 -18.00 4.85
CA ALA A 22 -2.80 -17.87 6.09
C ALA A 22 -1.99 -18.30 7.32
N LEU A 23 -1.30 -19.43 7.25
CA LEU A 23 -0.41 -19.91 8.30
C LEU A 23 0.78 -18.96 8.53
N THR A 24 1.29 -18.31 7.48
CA THR A 24 2.33 -17.28 7.61
C THR A 24 1.85 -16.13 8.47
N ILE A 25 0.67 -15.60 8.17
CA ILE A 25 0.06 -14.51 8.94
C ILE A 25 -0.13 -14.92 10.40
N LEU A 26 -0.67 -16.09 10.64
CA LEU A 26 -0.88 -16.63 11.99
C LEU A 26 0.44 -16.75 12.78
N LEU A 27 1.48 -17.31 12.17
CA LEU A 27 2.78 -17.48 12.83
C LEU A 27 3.45 -16.14 13.12
N LEU A 28 3.35 -15.17 12.20
CA LEU A 28 3.86 -13.82 12.41
C LEU A 28 3.13 -13.13 13.56
N LEU A 29 1.80 -13.21 13.61
CA LEU A 29 1.00 -12.67 14.71
C LEU A 29 1.41 -13.27 16.07
N ARG A 30 1.54 -14.60 16.13
CA ARG A 30 2.01 -15.29 17.35
C ARG A 30 3.44 -14.90 17.74
N SER A 31 4.25 -14.47 16.80
CA SER A 31 5.62 -13.98 17.02
C SER A 31 5.68 -12.47 17.33
N GLY A 32 4.53 -11.82 17.55
CA GLY A 32 4.47 -10.40 17.95
C GLY A 32 4.44 -9.39 16.78
N TYR A 33 4.34 -9.85 15.54
CA TYR A 33 4.23 -8.95 14.36
C TYR A 33 2.78 -8.47 14.19
N VAL A 34 2.29 -7.71 15.14
CA VAL A 34 0.88 -7.26 15.23
C VAL A 34 0.40 -6.40 14.06
N TYR A 35 1.31 -5.83 13.27
CA TYR A 35 0.99 -5.00 12.11
C TYR A 35 0.54 -5.80 10.87
N VAL A 36 0.80 -7.10 10.83
CA VAL A 36 0.61 -7.94 9.62
C VAL A 36 -0.82 -7.90 9.06
N PRO A 37 -1.91 -7.85 9.86
CA PRO A 37 -3.27 -7.74 9.32
C PRO A 37 -3.59 -6.42 8.64
N TYR A 38 -2.84 -5.35 8.93
CA TYR A 38 -3.10 -4.01 8.41
C TYR A 38 -2.41 -3.72 7.06
N SER A 39 -1.56 -4.64 6.58
CA SER A 39 -0.87 -4.52 5.30
C SER A 39 -0.78 -5.87 4.60
N SER A 40 -1.26 -5.95 3.37
CA SER A 40 -1.37 -7.21 2.63
C SER A 40 0.00 -7.76 2.22
N LEU A 41 0.46 -8.83 2.89
CA LEU A 41 1.63 -9.60 2.46
C LEU A 41 1.38 -10.29 1.11
N GLU A 42 0.14 -10.69 0.83
CA GLU A 42 -0.25 -11.31 -0.44
C GLU A 42 -0.08 -10.36 -1.62
N SER A 43 -0.45 -9.09 -1.48
CA SER A 43 -0.23 -8.07 -2.51
C SER A 43 1.26 -7.91 -2.83
N ILE A 44 2.14 -7.96 -1.82
CA ILE A 44 3.59 -7.90 -2.03
C ILE A 44 4.10 -9.14 -2.76
N ILE A 45 3.64 -10.32 -2.37
CA ILE A 45 4.01 -11.58 -3.03
C ILE A 45 3.54 -11.57 -4.49
N GLU A 46 2.34 -11.09 -4.77
CA GLU A 46 1.81 -11.02 -6.15
C GLU A 46 2.64 -10.09 -7.03
N THR A 47 3.02 -8.91 -6.53
CA THR A 47 3.90 -7.98 -7.27
C THR A 47 5.34 -8.50 -7.43
N THR A 48 5.77 -9.46 -6.62
CA THR A 48 7.10 -10.08 -6.66
C THR A 48 7.05 -11.58 -6.94
N LYS A 49 6.01 -12.04 -7.61
CA LYS A 49 5.66 -13.45 -7.82
C LYS A 49 6.82 -14.28 -8.35
N GLN A 50 7.55 -13.77 -9.34
CA GLN A 50 8.70 -14.47 -9.91
C GLN A 50 9.80 -14.70 -8.86
N SER A 51 10.17 -13.65 -8.11
CA SER A 51 11.19 -13.74 -7.05
C SER A 51 10.76 -14.70 -5.92
N TYR A 52 9.46 -14.70 -5.58
CA TYR A 52 8.89 -15.64 -4.62
C TYR A 52 9.11 -17.09 -5.04
N TYR A 53 8.74 -17.44 -6.28
CA TYR A 53 8.90 -18.82 -6.75
C TYR A 53 10.36 -19.23 -6.93
N ILE A 54 11.23 -18.30 -7.35
CA ILE A 54 12.67 -18.57 -7.42
C ILE A 54 13.21 -18.88 -6.03
N ALA A 55 12.94 -18.02 -5.04
CA ALA A 55 13.40 -18.23 -3.67
C ALA A 55 12.88 -19.54 -3.07
N LEU A 56 11.57 -19.80 -3.25
CA LEU A 56 10.94 -21.03 -2.77
C LEU A 56 11.59 -22.27 -3.36
N ARG A 57 11.64 -22.36 -4.69
CA ARG A 57 12.17 -23.53 -5.40
C ARG A 57 13.66 -23.75 -5.16
N THR A 58 14.47 -22.69 -5.12
CA THR A 58 15.90 -22.77 -4.84
C THR A 58 16.14 -23.34 -3.44
N THR A 59 15.39 -22.87 -2.44
CA THR A 59 15.52 -23.42 -1.08
C THR A 59 14.99 -24.85 -1.00
N GLN A 60 13.86 -25.16 -1.63
CA GLN A 60 13.27 -26.50 -1.62
C GLN A 60 14.22 -27.58 -2.19
N LYS A 61 15.00 -27.25 -3.23
CA LYS A 61 16.00 -28.17 -3.80
C LYS A 61 17.07 -28.63 -2.81
N THR A 62 17.31 -27.84 -1.76
CA THR A 62 18.34 -28.15 -0.75
C THR A 62 17.77 -28.79 0.52
N LEU A 63 16.45 -28.99 0.65
CA LEU A 63 15.82 -29.48 1.88
C LEU A 63 16.27 -30.88 2.26
N GLN A 64 16.67 -31.72 1.28
CA GLN A 64 17.13 -33.09 1.49
C GLN A 64 18.65 -33.20 1.65
N THR A 65 19.39 -32.10 1.58
CA THR A 65 20.83 -32.08 1.82
C THR A 65 21.13 -32.02 3.33
N ALA A 66 22.33 -32.40 3.73
CA ALA A 66 22.77 -32.30 5.13
C ALA A 66 22.69 -30.86 5.68
N GLU A 67 22.90 -29.88 4.81
CA GLU A 67 22.85 -28.42 5.16
C GLU A 67 21.93 -27.69 4.20
N PRO A 68 20.61 -27.60 4.50
CA PRO A 68 19.68 -26.84 3.68
C PRO A 68 20.02 -25.35 3.61
N ASN A 69 20.07 -24.79 2.40
CA ASN A 69 20.35 -23.38 2.21
C ASN A 69 19.07 -22.52 2.37
N TRP A 70 18.87 -21.97 3.54
CA TRP A 70 17.76 -21.10 3.87
C TRP A 70 17.95 -19.62 3.45
N ASN A 71 19.15 -19.20 3.10
CA ASN A 71 19.48 -17.79 2.91
C ASN A 71 18.66 -17.16 1.81
N VAL A 72 18.41 -17.86 0.70
CA VAL A 72 17.65 -17.33 -0.44
C VAL A 72 16.21 -17.01 -0.01
N TRP A 73 15.57 -17.96 0.69
CA TRP A 73 14.21 -17.77 1.18
C TRP A 73 14.13 -16.69 2.26
N LEU A 74 15.01 -16.72 3.24
CA LEU A 74 15.03 -15.76 4.34
C LEU A 74 15.24 -14.34 3.82
N THR A 75 16.17 -14.15 2.89
CA THR A 75 16.40 -12.83 2.26
C THR A 75 15.14 -12.31 1.58
N TYR A 76 14.52 -13.12 0.72
CA TYR A 76 13.26 -12.75 0.06
C TYR A 76 12.16 -12.41 1.07
N PHE A 77 11.97 -13.27 2.06
CA PHE A 77 10.91 -13.16 3.05
C PHE A 77 11.07 -11.89 3.92
N LEU A 78 12.27 -11.64 4.44
CA LEU A 78 12.58 -10.44 5.22
C LEU A 78 12.43 -9.16 4.40
N GLN A 79 12.84 -9.16 3.14
CA GLN A 79 12.60 -8.04 2.22
C GLN A 79 11.12 -7.80 1.97
N SER A 80 10.31 -8.86 1.89
CA SER A 80 8.85 -8.75 1.75
C SER A 80 8.21 -8.14 2.99
N LEU A 81 8.62 -8.55 4.20
CA LEU A 81 8.17 -7.94 5.46
C LEU A 81 8.59 -6.46 5.55
N ALA A 82 9.82 -6.13 5.16
CA ALA A 82 10.28 -4.75 5.13
C ALA A 82 9.49 -3.86 4.15
N LYS A 83 9.07 -4.41 3.00
CA LYS A 83 8.16 -3.72 2.06
C LYS A 83 6.78 -3.52 2.69
N GLN A 84 6.25 -4.52 3.39
CA GLN A 84 4.97 -4.47 4.07
C GLN A 84 4.94 -3.33 5.10
N VAL A 85 5.98 -3.23 5.94
CA VAL A 85 6.12 -2.15 6.93
C VAL A 85 6.18 -0.78 6.26
N ARG A 86 6.95 -0.64 5.17
CA ARG A 86 7.04 0.64 4.44
C ARG A 86 5.68 1.05 3.86
N HIS A 87 4.95 0.14 3.22
CA HIS A 87 3.62 0.42 2.70
C HIS A 87 2.64 0.87 3.79
N LEU A 88 2.67 0.18 4.94
CA LEU A 88 1.83 0.55 6.08
C LEU A 88 2.19 1.94 6.62
N LYS A 89 3.48 2.23 6.77
CA LYS A 89 3.97 3.53 7.23
C LYS A 89 3.49 4.66 6.31
N THR A 90 3.66 4.51 5.00
CA THR A 90 3.19 5.51 4.01
C THR A 90 1.67 5.71 4.10
N LYS A 91 0.91 4.62 4.31
CA LYS A 91 -0.55 4.70 4.47
C LYS A 91 -0.94 5.48 5.72
N ILE A 92 -0.31 5.18 6.86
CA ILE A 92 -0.56 5.87 8.15
C ILE A 92 -0.18 7.35 8.04
N GLU A 93 0.98 7.67 7.47
CA GLU A 93 1.42 9.06 7.25
C GLU A 93 0.41 9.83 6.38
N GLY A 94 -0.11 9.21 5.32
CA GLY A 94 -1.15 9.79 4.49
C GLY A 94 -2.48 10.02 5.24
N GLU A 95 -2.90 9.08 6.09
CA GLU A 95 -4.10 9.22 6.91
C GLU A 95 -3.93 10.31 8.00
N HIS A 96 -2.78 10.39 8.65
CA HIS A 96 -2.48 11.44 9.63
C HIS A 96 -2.50 12.84 8.98
N LEU A 97 -1.94 12.99 7.78
CA LEU A 97 -2.00 14.24 7.03
C LEU A 97 -3.45 14.64 6.74
N LEU A 98 -4.28 13.70 6.33
CA LEU A 98 -5.71 13.98 6.09
C LEU A 98 -6.44 14.39 7.37
N GLN A 99 -6.20 13.71 8.50
CA GLN A 99 -6.84 14.04 9.79
C GLN A 99 -6.44 15.41 10.34
N SER A 100 -5.25 15.90 10.01
CA SER A 100 -4.78 17.24 10.43
C SER A 100 -5.28 18.36 9.53
N MET A 101 -5.94 18.06 8.40
CA MET A 101 -6.43 19.06 7.47
C MET A 101 -7.76 19.69 7.92
N PRO A 102 -7.98 20.98 7.66
CA PRO A 102 -9.29 21.57 7.82
C PRO A 102 -10.35 20.85 6.98
N GLU A 103 -11.56 20.76 7.51
CA GLU A 103 -12.69 20.07 6.87
C GLU A 103 -12.92 20.49 5.40
N ILE A 104 -12.81 21.80 5.11
CA ILE A 104 -12.94 22.30 3.74
C ILE A 104 -11.88 21.70 2.80
N SER A 105 -10.63 21.57 3.26
CA SER A 105 -9.54 20.98 2.48
C SER A 105 -9.80 19.50 2.19
N LEU A 106 -10.32 18.76 3.17
CA LEU A 106 -10.72 17.37 3.00
C LEU A 106 -11.81 17.22 1.94
N ARG A 107 -12.86 18.04 2.03
CA ARG A 107 -13.98 18.03 1.06
C ARG A 107 -13.49 18.36 -0.36
N ILE A 108 -12.53 19.27 -0.52
CA ILE A 108 -11.90 19.56 -1.83
C ILE A 108 -11.17 18.31 -2.36
N ILE A 109 -10.35 17.66 -1.53
CA ILE A 109 -9.59 16.44 -1.90
C ILE A 109 -10.54 15.31 -2.30
N GLU A 110 -11.64 15.11 -1.57
CA GLU A 110 -12.66 14.10 -1.88
C GLU A 110 -13.31 14.34 -3.24
N GLN A 111 -13.67 15.60 -3.53
CA GLN A 111 -14.25 15.95 -4.84
C GLN A 111 -13.25 15.74 -5.99
N ILE A 112 -11.96 16.05 -5.77
CA ILE A 112 -10.94 15.79 -6.78
C ILE A 112 -10.73 14.27 -6.98
N ARG A 113 -10.79 13.46 -5.92
CA ARG A 113 -10.75 11.99 -6.04
C ARG A 113 -11.90 11.44 -6.87
N ALA A 114 -13.10 11.95 -6.64
CA ALA A 114 -14.31 11.48 -7.33
C ALA A 114 -14.32 11.87 -8.82
N HIS A 115 -13.81 13.06 -9.17
CA HIS A 115 -13.94 13.64 -10.52
C HIS A 115 -12.62 13.68 -11.31
N GLY A 116 -11.50 13.25 -10.71
CA GLY A 116 -10.15 13.31 -11.30
C GLY A 116 -9.52 14.71 -11.29
N SER A 117 -10.30 15.78 -11.43
CA SER A 117 -9.85 17.17 -11.37
C SER A 117 -10.98 18.09 -10.96
N LEU A 118 -10.64 19.27 -10.41
CA LEU A 118 -11.64 20.24 -9.96
C LEU A 118 -11.15 21.68 -10.23
N SER A 119 -12.03 22.53 -10.75
CA SER A 119 -11.81 23.98 -10.78
C SER A 119 -12.43 24.66 -9.56
N ILE A 120 -11.99 25.87 -9.24
CA ILE A 120 -12.55 26.63 -8.10
C ILE A 120 -14.04 26.91 -8.29
N THR A 121 -14.49 27.14 -9.54
CA THR A 121 -15.91 27.41 -9.85
C THR A 121 -16.77 26.16 -9.67
N GLU A 122 -16.29 24.99 -10.09
CA GLU A 122 -16.96 23.72 -9.83
C GLU A 122 -17.02 23.41 -8.33
N ALA A 123 -15.90 23.64 -7.61
CA ALA A 123 -15.87 23.48 -6.15
C ALA A 123 -16.87 24.39 -5.43
N GLU A 124 -17.03 25.64 -5.87
CA GLU A 124 -18.03 26.57 -5.34
C GLU A 124 -19.45 26.02 -5.48
N SER A 125 -19.78 25.51 -6.66
CA SER A 125 -21.10 24.93 -6.95
C SER A 125 -21.36 23.65 -6.14
N LEU A 126 -20.38 22.75 -6.04
CA LEU A 126 -20.52 21.45 -5.39
C LEU A 126 -20.50 21.55 -3.87
N LEU A 127 -19.59 22.36 -3.33
CA LEU A 127 -19.38 22.45 -1.89
C LEU A 127 -20.23 23.54 -1.22
N LYS A 128 -20.81 24.44 -2.01
CA LYS A 128 -21.56 25.64 -1.54
C LYS A 128 -20.74 26.51 -0.59
N ILE A 129 -19.46 26.66 -0.86
CA ILE A 129 -18.50 27.47 -0.09
C ILE A 129 -18.06 28.64 -0.94
N ASN A 130 -17.93 29.83 -0.32
CA ASN A 130 -17.52 31.05 -1.00
C ASN A 130 -16.18 30.85 -1.74
N LYS A 131 -16.13 31.38 -2.95
CA LYS A 131 -14.98 31.29 -3.86
C LYS A 131 -13.68 31.86 -3.27
N PHE A 132 -13.77 32.86 -2.43
CA PHE A 132 -12.60 33.45 -1.76
C PHE A 132 -11.98 32.44 -0.79
N THR A 133 -12.77 31.85 0.08
CA THR A 133 -12.33 30.77 1.01
C THR A 133 -11.74 29.58 0.25
N LEU A 134 -12.39 29.14 -0.84
CA LEU A 134 -11.88 28.04 -1.65
C LEU A 134 -10.51 28.37 -2.26
N ARG A 135 -10.29 29.60 -2.76
CA ARG A 135 -8.98 30.02 -3.30
C ARG A 135 -7.85 29.86 -2.28
N ASP A 136 -8.08 30.23 -1.04
CA ASP A 136 -7.08 30.09 0.02
C ASP A 136 -6.76 28.64 0.32
N HIS A 137 -7.79 27.78 0.40
CA HIS A 137 -7.59 26.34 0.57
C HIS A 137 -6.86 25.70 -0.62
N PHE A 138 -7.26 25.99 -1.86
CA PHE A 138 -6.56 25.49 -3.06
C PHE A 138 -5.10 25.97 -3.12
N LYS A 139 -4.84 27.25 -2.78
CA LYS A 139 -3.48 27.80 -2.72
C LYS A 139 -2.64 27.09 -1.67
N ARG A 140 -3.18 26.88 -0.47
CA ARG A 140 -2.50 26.17 0.61
C ARG A 140 -2.22 24.71 0.24
N LEU A 141 -3.22 23.97 -0.24
CA LEU A 141 -3.07 22.58 -0.66
C LEU A 141 -2.04 22.43 -1.80
N THR A 142 -1.94 23.42 -2.68
CA THR A 142 -0.92 23.43 -3.74
C THR A 142 0.47 23.72 -3.18
N ALA A 143 0.59 24.67 -2.24
CA ALA A 143 1.86 25.00 -1.59
C ALA A 143 2.39 23.85 -0.73
N GLU A 144 1.51 23.13 -0.03
CA GLU A 144 1.81 21.94 0.77
C GLU A 144 2.08 20.71 -0.11
N GLY A 145 1.90 20.83 -1.43
CA GLY A 145 2.22 19.75 -2.38
C GLY A 145 1.16 18.67 -2.50
N HIS A 146 -0.05 18.85 -1.98
CA HIS A 146 -1.17 17.92 -2.11
C HIS A 146 -1.86 18.01 -3.47
N LEU A 147 -1.86 19.19 -4.07
CA LEU A 147 -2.46 19.43 -5.38
C LEU A 147 -1.44 19.95 -6.38
N LEU A 148 -1.67 19.60 -7.64
CA LEU A 148 -1.01 20.19 -8.80
C LEU A 148 -2.01 21.06 -9.54
N LYS A 149 -1.59 22.30 -9.84
CA LYS A 149 -2.35 23.23 -10.68
C LYS A 149 -2.03 22.95 -12.15
N THR A 150 -3.06 22.76 -12.97
CA THR A 150 -2.96 22.54 -14.41
C THR A 150 -3.76 23.61 -15.16
N GLY A 151 -3.35 23.96 -16.37
CA GLY A 151 -3.99 24.99 -17.17
C GLY A 151 -3.77 26.41 -16.68
N ASN A 152 -4.24 27.41 -17.45
CA ASN A 152 -4.10 28.83 -17.17
C ASN A 152 -5.44 29.57 -17.29
N GLY A 153 -5.58 30.65 -16.56
CA GLY A 153 -6.77 31.51 -16.61
C GLY A 153 -8.06 30.78 -16.27
N ARG A 154 -9.04 30.83 -17.17
CA ARG A 154 -10.36 30.17 -16.99
C ARG A 154 -10.29 28.65 -17.07
N ALA A 155 -9.26 28.09 -17.71
CA ALA A 155 -9.03 26.64 -17.85
C ALA A 155 -8.23 26.03 -16.67
N THR A 156 -7.99 26.78 -15.60
CA THR A 156 -7.26 26.29 -14.43
C THR A 156 -8.05 25.19 -13.73
N ARG A 157 -7.42 24.03 -13.57
CA ARG A 157 -7.92 22.88 -12.80
C ARG A 157 -6.86 22.42 -11.81
N TYR A 158 -7.29 21.70 -10.81
CA TYR A 158 -6.45 21.13 -9.78
C TYR A 158 -6.64 19.61 -9.77
N ILE A 159 -5.53 18.89 -9.69
CA ILE A 159 -5.48 17.43 -9.61
C ILE A 159 -4.70 17.00 -8.37
N LEU A 160 -4.93 15.80 -7.87
CA LEU A 160 -4.11 15.26 -6.78
C LEU A 160 -2.69 15.02 -7.28
N LYS A 161 -1.71 15.36 -6.45
CA LYS A 161 -0.33 14.95 -6.67
C LYS A 161 -0.21 13.52 -6.16
N ILE A 162 -0.01 12.58 -7.09
CA ILE A 162 0.21 11.16 -6.82
C ILE A 162 1.64 10.97 -6.30
#